data_578438fba9c420332c26e6ecbeb0b981
#
_entry.id   578438fba9c420332c26e6ecbeb0b981
#
_cell.length_a   1.000
_cell.length_b   1.000
_cell.length_c   1.000
_cell.angle_alpha   90.00
_cell.angle_beta   90.00
_cell.angle_gamma   90.00
#
_symmetry.space_group_name_H-M   'P 1'
#
loop_
_entity.id
_entity.type
_entity.pdbx_description
1 polymer ?
#
loop_
_entity_poly.entity_id
_entity_poly.type
_entity_poly.pdbx_seq_one_letter_code
_entity_poly.pdbx_strand_id
1 'polypeptide(L)'
;EAKLARSTQDEVWGYIVDDLTSCINNPDLPDKYSSDDANYGHITKGAAYALRGKVYLWMKEWKKAADDFQAVKDCGYTLYKGAGEESYKKLFKVENERCDEMIFSLQCLDHPDYTQKKNRGFGNRCLPPDPSGNGLGWNNYIINPQFAESYENRDGSKFNWDDIIPGYNDMGIDKRMVYFLRNNITETERKNAVAAGADMSKYDASGNEERIKKAYENRDPRMAMSVITPYASFLGGVEGTPKEYVMRYPFRSYTTYGDLKTDTSLKFYYLNRKFVGE
;
A
#
# COMPACT_ATOMS: atom_id res chain seq x y z
N GLU A 1 28.50 28.29 22.47
CA GLU A 1 27.90 27.06 21.96
C GLU A 1 28.97 26.21 21.29
N ALA A 2 29.23 24.99 21.81
CA ALA A 2 30.17 24.06 21.20
C ALA A 2 29.57 23.54 19.87
N LYS A 3 30.19 23.88 18.76
CA LYS A 3 29.84 23.33 17.44
C LYS A 3 30.45 21.93 17.36
N LEU A 4 29.62 20.89 17.60
CA LEU A 4 30.02 19.53 17.34
C LEU A 4 30.13 19.28 15.83
N ALA A 5 31.20 18.65 15.38
CA ALA A 5 31.32 18.17 14.01
C ALA A 5 30.30 17.03 13.75
N ARG A 6 29.88 16.90 12.51
CA ARG A 6 29.06 15.76 12.11
C ARG A 6 29.92 14.49 12.13
N SER A 7 29.39 13.44 12.74
CA SER A 7 29.97 12.11 12.64
C SER A 7 29.91 11.57 11.21
N THR A 8 30.82 10.68 10.88
CA THR A 8 30.76 9.94 9.62
C THR A 8 29.61 8.95 9.63
N GLN A 9 29.21 8.49 8.45
CA GLN A 9 28.16 7.49 8.32
C GLN A 9 28.50 6.20 9.08
N ASP A 10 29.74 5.74 8.99
CA ASP A 10 30.20 4.51 9.63
C ASP A 10 30.21 4.62 11.15
N GLU A 11 30.62 5.77 11.70
CA GLU A 11 30.53 6.04 13.13
C GLU A 11 29.07 5.98 13.62
N VAL A 12 28.14 6.59 12.88
CA VAL A 12 26.72 6.56 13.24
C VAL A 12 26.17 5.14 13.18
N TRP A 13 26.50 4.36 12.15
CA TRP A 13 26.11 2.94 12.08
C TRP A 13 26.67 2.14 13.26
N GLY A 14 27.95 2.39 13.63
CA GLY A 14 28.57 1.76 14.79
C GLY A 14 27.79 2.03 16.08
N TYR A 15 27.47 3.29 16.38
CA TYR A 15 26.68 3.65 17.57
C TYR A 15 25.31 2.97 17.60
N ILE A 16 24.59 2.94 16.47
CA ILE A 16 23.28 2.30 16.39
C ILE A 16 23.40 0.79 16.68
N VAL A 17 24.38 0.11 16.11
CA VAL A 17 24.62 -1.31 16.32
C VAL A 17 24.99 -1.60 17.79
N ASP A 18 25.82 -0.77 18.40
CA ASP A 18 26.27 -0.92 19.79
C ASP A 18 25.10 -0.72 20.77
N ASP A 19 24.29 0.31 20.57
CA ASP A 19 23.09 0.58 21.37
C ASP A 19 22.09 -0.57 21.30
N LEU A 20 21.79 -1.06 20.09
CA LEU A 20 20.88 -2.19 19.90
C LEU A 20 21.46 -3.50 20.47
N THR A 21 22.77 -3.70 20.39
CA THR A 21 23.45 -4.85 20.99
C THR A 21 23.34 -4.77 22.51
N SER A 22 23.49 -3.60 23.10
CA SER A 22 23.32 -3.41 24.54
C SER A 22 21.88 -3.72 24.99
N CYS A 23 20.88 -3.33 24.21
CA CYS A 23 19.48 -3.70 24.45
C CYS A 23 19.27 -5.22 24.41
N ILE A 24 19.81 -5.89 23.39
CA ILE A 24 19.69 -7.35 23.20
C ILE A 24 20.33 -8.11 24.36
N ASN A 25 21.47 -7.62 24.85
CA ASN A 25 22.22 -8.27 25.95
C ASN A 25 21.63 -7.95 27.33
N ASN A 26 20.64 -7.05 27.43
CA ASN A 26 20.00 -6.76 28.72
C ASN A 26 19.12 -7.96 29.15
N PRO A 27 19.40 -8.58 30.30
CA PRO A 27 18.64 -9.74 30.79
C PRO A 27 17.20 -9.37 31.18
N ASP A 28 16.95 -8.11 31.54
CA ASP A 28 15.63 -7.65 31.98
C ASP A 28 14.69 -7.29 30.82
N LEU A 29 15.24 -7.20 29.58
CA LEU A 29 14.41 -6.94 28.41
C LEU A 29 13.78 -8.27 27.93
N PRO A 30 12.44 -8.36 27.84
CA PRO A 30 11.79 -9.59 27.37
C PRO A 30 11.98 -9.80 25.88
N ASP A 31 11.93 -11.05 25.44
CA ASP A 31 11.96 -11.39 24.02
C ASP A 31 10.75 -10.86 23.27
N LYS A 32 9.56 -10.97 23.88
CA LYS A 32 8.27 -10.55 23.33
C LYS A 32 7.27 -10.36 24.48
N TYR A 33 6.29 -9.48 24.31
CA TYR A 33 5.09 -9.41 25.15
C TYR A 33 3.93 -10.17 24.49
N SER A 34 3.08 -10.82 25.27
CA SER A 34 1.83 -11.37 24.76
C SER A 34 0.83 -10.23 24.43
N SER A 35 -0.15 -10.52 23.58
CA SER A 35 -1.13 -9.51 23.11
C SER A 35 -1.98 -8.89 24.21
N ASP A 36 -2.11 -9.58 25.35
CA ASP A 36 -2.90 -9.18 26.54
C ASP A 36 -2.02 -8.61 27.67
N ASP A 37 -0.68 -8.58 27.50
CA ASP A 37 0.22 -8.01 28.50
C ASP A 37 0.00 -6.50 28.67
N ALA A 38 0.01 -6.01 29.91
CA ALA A 38 -0.13 -4.59 30.23
C ALA A 38 1.00 -3.73 29.64
N ASN A 39 2.15 -4.32 29.36
CA ASN A 39 3.31 -3.66 28.74
C ASN A 39 3.35 -3.83 27.21
N TYR A 40 2.28 -4.38 26.59
CA TYR A 40 2.26 -4.50 25.13
C TYR A 40 2.49 -3.14 24.46
N GLY A 41 3.38 -3.12 23.48
CA GLY A 41 3.82 -1.89 22.80
C GLY A 41 5.14 -1.31 23.35
N HIS A 42 5.64 -1.80 24.48
CA HIS A 42 7.00 -1.49 24.91
C HIS A 42 8.04 -2.21 24.05
N ILE A 43 9.29 -1.71 24.11
CA ILE A 43 10.42 -2.30 23.38
C ILE A 43 10.70 -3.71 23.89
N THR A 44 11.09 -4.62 22.98
CA THR A 44 11.44 -6.01 23.24
C THR A 44 12.78 -6.35 22.60
N LYS A 45 13.40 -7.48 22.97
CA LYS A 45 14.59 -7.98 22.26
C LYS A 45 14.30 -8.27 20.79
N GLY A 46 13.11 -8.81 20.46
CA GLY A 46 12.71 -9.02 19.08
C GLY A 46 12.66 -7.72 18.27
N ALA A 47 12.19 -6.62 18.86
CA ALA A 47 12.22 -5.30 18.20
C ALA A 47 13.66 -4.80 18.00
N ALA A 48 14.55 -5.01 18.99
CA ALA A 48 15.94 -4.62 18.87
C ALA A 48 16.67 -5.46 17.79
N TYR A 49 16.45 -6.77 17.73
CA TYR A 49 16.97 -7.61 16.64
C TYR A 49 16.42 -7.17 15.26
N ALA A 50 15.13 -6.93 15.15
CA ALA A 50 14.54 -6.51 13.89
C ALA A 50 15.14 -5.20 13.37
N LEU A 51 15.34 -4.23 14.25
CA LEU A 51 15.95 -2.95 13.90
C LEU A 51 17.43 -3.11 13.56
N ARG A 52 18.21 -3.88 14.32
CA ARG A 52 19.63 -4.12 14.05
C ARG A 52 19.82 -4.89 12.74
N GLY A 53 19.00 -5.90 12.47
CA GLY A 53 19.00 -6.61 11.20
C GLY A 53 18.72 -5.69 10.02
N LYS A 54 17.78 -4.75 10.16
CA LYS A 54 17.52 -3.73 9.15
C LYS A 54 18.71 -2.79 8.94
N VAL A 55 19.40 -2.40 10.00
CA VAL A 55 20.64 -1.61 9.92
C VAL A 55 21.72 -2.38 9.16
N TYR A 56 21.93 -3.67 9.49
CA TYR A 56 22.86 -4.52 8.75
C TYR A 56 22.53 -4.65 7.26
N LEU A 57 21.24 -4.67 6.87
CA LEU A 57 20.87 -4.63 5.45
C LEU A 57 21.38 -3.36 4.75
N TRP A 58 21.24 -2.19 5.39
CA TRP A 58 21.76 -0.93 4.84
C TRP A 58 23.28 -0.91 4.77
N MET A 59 23.95 -1.54 5.74
CA MET A 59 25.40 -1.73 5.74
C MET A 59 25.89 -2.79 4.75
N LYS A 60 24.96 -3.53 4.09
CA LYS A 60 25.24 -4.69 3.21
C LYS A 60 25.88 -5.87 3.92
N GLU A 61 25.69 -5.97 5.23
CA GLU A 61 26.15 -7.07 6.09
C GLU A 61 25.10 -8.20 6.08
N TRP A 62 24.92 -8.84 4.93
CA TRP A 62 23.79 -9.73 4.65
C TRP A 62 23.65 -10.90 5.63
N LYS A 63 24.80 -11.49 6.02
CA LYS A 63 24.80 -12.62 6.96
C LYS A 63 24.34 -12.19 8.35
N LYS A 64 24.84 -11.07 8.86
CA LYS A 64 24.45 -10.52 10.16
C LYS A 64 22.96 -10.13 10.16
N ALA A 65 22.48 -9.56 9.06
CA ALA A 65 21.05 -9.26 8.91
C ALA A 65 20.19 -10.51 8.96
N ALA A 66 20.58 -11.58 8.25
CA ALA A 66 19.86 -12.85 8.26
C ALA A 66 19.84 -13.51 9.65
N ASP A 67 20.96 -13.46 10.38
CA ASP A 67 21.06 -14.01 11.74
C ASP A 67 20.14 -13.24 12.71
N ASP A 68 20.10 -11.92 12.63
CA ASP A 68 19.20 -11.09 13.45
C ASP A 68 17.73 -11.35 13.13
N PHE A 69 17.36 -11.47 11.84
CA PHE A 69 15.99 -11.81 11.49
C PHE A 69 15.58 -13.23 11.90
N GLN A 70 16.51 -14.16 11.92
CA GLN A 70 16.26 -15.48 12.53
C GLN A 70 16.01 -15.35 14.04
N ALA A 71 16.82 -14.55 14.75
CA ALA A 71 16.63 -14.29 16.18
C ALA A 71 15.25 -13.64 16.49
N VAL A 72 14.71 -12.81 15.61
CA VAL A 72 13.32 -12.30 15.74
C VAL A 72 12.32 -13.45 15.80
N LYS A 73 12.46 -14.45 14.93
CA LYS A 73 11.59 -15.64 14.95
C LYS A 73 11.77 -16.45 16.24
N ASP A 74 13.02 -16.57 16.71
CA ASP A 74 13.35 -17.28 17.93
C ASP A 74 12.79 -16.58 19.19
N CYS A 75 12.57 -15.25 19.13
CA CYS A 75 11.80 -14.48 20.11
C CYS A 75 10.28 -14.75 20.08
N GLY A 76 9.77 -15.57 19.16
CA GLY A 76 8.37 -15.98 19.09
C GLY A 76 7.51 -15.14 18.15
N TYR A 77 8.10 -14.30 17.31
CA TYR A 77 7.37 -13.59 16.24
C TYR A 77 7.17 -14.49 15.03
N THR A 78 5.99 -14.48 14.45
CA THR A 78 5.64 -15.33 13.30
C THR A 78 4.75 -14.58 12.32
N LEU A 79 4.74 -15.00 11.06
CA LEU A 79 3.82 -14.44 10.07
C LEU A 79 2.36 -14.74 10.44
N TYR A 80 1.49 -13.76 10.31
CA TYR A 80 0.07 -13.91 10.52
C TYR A 80 -0.56 -14.83 9.45
N LYS A 81 -1.22 -15.88 9.89
CA LYS A 81 -1.88 -16.88 9.04
C LYS A 81 -3.34 -17.15 9.43
N GLY A 82 -3.91 -16.27 10.27
CA GLY A 82 -5.23 -16.47 10.88
C GLY A 82 -6.41 -16.43 9.92
N ALA A 83 -6.20 -16.07 8.64
CA ALA A 83 -7.26 -15.93 7.64
C ALA A 83 -6.94 -16.65 6.31
N GLY A 84 -6.06 -17.65 6.31
CA GLY A 84 -5.69 -18.39 5.09
C GLY A 84 -5.15 -17.47 4.00
N GLU A 85 -5.68 -17.55 2.79
CA GLU A 85 -5.26 -16.73 1.65
C GLU A 85 -5.51 -15.23 1.87
N GLU A 86 -6.47 -14.85 2.71
CA GLU A 86 -6.77 -13.47 3.06
C GLU A 86 -5.85 -12.90 4.17
N SER A 87 -4.91 -13.69 4.71
CA SER A 87 -4.09 -13.28 5.85
C SER A 87 -3.33 -11.98 5.59
N TYR A 88 -2.75 -11.80 4.42
CA TYR A 88 -2.02 -10.58 4.09
C TYR A 88 -2.93 -9.34 4.06
N LYS A 89 -4.16 -9.46 3.54
CA LYS A 89 -5.16 -8.37 3.54
C LYS A 89 -5.59 -8.04 4.97
N LYS A 90 -5.89 -9.06 5.78
CA LYS A 90 -6.40 -8.91 7.14
C LYS A 90 -5.35 -8.52 8.16
N LEU A 91 -4.07 -8.75 7.89
CA LEU A 91 -2.97 -8.32 8.76
C LEU A 91 -3.06 -6.83 9.14
N PHE A 92 -3.53 -5.98 8.24
CA PHE A 92 -3.61 -4.53 8.43
C PHE A 92 -4.95 -4.03 8.96
N LYS A 93 -5.79 -4.92 9.46
CA LYS A 93 -7.06 -4.59 10.11
C LYS A 93 -6.89 -4.43 11.62
N VAL A 94 -7.74 -3.61 12.23
CA VAL A 94 -7.66 -3.27 13.66
C VAL A 94 -7.70 -4.51 14.54
N GLU A 95 -8.52 -5.50 14.20
CA GLU A 95 -8.63 -6.76 14.95
C GLU A 95 -7.33 -7.58 15.00
N ASN A 96 -6.36 -7.30 14.13
CA ASN A 96 -5.07 -7.98 14.04
C ASN A 96 -3.88 -7.09 14.45
N GLU A 97 -4.12 -5.92 14.99
CA GLU A 97 -3.07 -4.96 15.37
C GLU A 97 -2.11 -5.48 16.47
N ARG A 98 -2.50 -6.56 17.16
CA ARG A 98 -1.70 -7.22 18.21
C ARG A 98 -1.31 -8.65 17.86
N CYS A 99 -1.38 -9.04 16.58
CA CYS A 99 -0.98 -10.38 16.17
C CYS A 99 0.55 -10.59 16.26
N ASP A 100 0.97 -11.85 16.19
CA ASP A 100 2.38 -12.25 16.36
C ASP A 100 3.33 -11.73 15.27
N GLU A 101 2.83 -11.14 14.19
CA GLU A 101 3.63 -10.48 13.16
C GLU A 101 3.98 -9.03 13.53
N MET A 102 3.25 -8.43 14.49
CA MET A 102 3.50 -7.06 14.92
C MET A 102 4.66 -7.00 15.90
N ILE A 103 5.86 -6.68 15.40
CA ILE A 103 7.10 -6.66 16.19
C ILE A 103 7.15 -5.42 17.09
N PHE A 104 6.82 -4.25 16.50
CA PHE A 104 6.75 -2.98 17.20
C PHE A 104 5.86 -2.02 16.43
N SER A 105 4.92 -1.39 17.11
CA SER A 105 4.02 -0.40 16.51
C SER A 105 3.74 0.75 17.47
N LEU A 106 3.59 1.95 16.91
CA LEU A 106 3.12 3.09 17.68
C LEU A 106 1.65 2.87 18.03
N GLN A 107 1.36 2.71 19.32
CA GLN A 107 0.01 2.50 19.81
C GLN A 107 -0.77 3.81 19.72
N CYS A 108 -1.85 3.83 18.94
CA CYS A 108 -2.75 4.97 18.80
C CYS A 108 -4.11 4.62 19.44
N LEU A 109 -4.51 5.38 20.43
CA LEU A 109 -5.80 5.19 21.08
C LEU A 109 -6.87 6.05 20.39
N ASP A 110 -8.00 5.44 20.02
CA ASP A 110 -9.21 6.17 19.64
C ASP A 110 -9.95 6.61 20.93
N HIS A 111 -9.64 7.79 21.41
CA HIS A 111 -10.24 8.35 22.63
C HIS A 111 -11.35 9.34 22.26
N PRO A 112 -12.53 9.30 22.95
CA PRO A 112 -13.66 10.18 22.67
C PRO A 112 -13.31 11.68 22.67
N ASP A 113 -12.42 12.11 23.56
CA ASP A 113 -12.00 13.50 23.68
C ASP A 113 -11.10 13.99 22.53
N TYR A 114 -10.64 13.09 21.66
CA TYR A 114 -9.81 13.41 20.51
C TYR A 114 -10.53 13.26 19.18
N THR A 115 -11.84 13.50 19.16
CA THR A 115 -12.75 13.32 18.00
C THR A 115 -12.29 14.01 16.72
N GLN A 116 -11.56 15.12 16.81
CA GLN A 116 -11.01 15.78 15.63
C GLN A 116 -9.95 14.97 14.87
N LYS A 117 -9.37 13.94 15.49
CA LYS A 117 -8.37 13.08 14.83
C LYS A 117 -8.99 11.96 14.00
N LYS A 118 -10.24 11.58 14.26
CA LYS A 118 -10.97 10.57 13.48
C LYS A 118 -11.02 10.87 11.99
N ASN A 119 -11.10 12.15 11.63
CA ASN A 119 -11.25 12.60 10.25
C ASN A 119 -9.92 12.80 9.51
N ARG A 120 -8.77 12.51 10.14
CA ARG A 120 -7.45 12.72 9.56
C ARG A 120 -6.68 11.42 9.35
N GLY A 121 -7.37 10.29 9.43
CA GLY A 121 -6.78 8.98 9.19
C GLY A 121 -6.20 8.83 7.78
N PHE A 122 -5.31 7.88 7.63
CA PHE A 122 -4.67 7.56 6.35
C PHE A 122 -5.69 7.29 5.25
N GLY A 123 -6.78 6.56 5.57
CA GLY A 123 -7.85 6.25 4.62
C GLY A 123 -8.48 7.50 3.98
N ASN A 124 -8.71 8.56 4.76
CA ASN A 124 -9.29 9.81 4.25
C ASN A 124 -8.38 10.53 3.24
N ARG A 125 -7.09 10.26 3.27
CA ARG A 125 -6.13 10.87 2.35
C ARG A 125 -5.86 10.03 1.11
N CYS A 126 -6.21 8.75 1.17
CA CYS A 126 -5.97 7.79 0.10
C CYS A 126 -7.18 7.54 -0.78
N LEU A 127 -8.39 7.86 -0.31
CA LEU A 127 -9.65 7.58 -1.00
C LEU A 127 -10.44 8.86 -1.31
N PRO A 128 -11.32 8.81 -2.32
CA PRO A 128 -12.32 9.85 -2.57
C PRO A 128 -13.32 9.97 -1.39
N PRO A 129 -14.07 11.09 -1.32
CA PRO A 129 -14.95 11.39 -0.18
C PRO A 129 -15.95 10.29 0.15
N ASP A 130 -16.67 9.80 -0.82
CA ASP A 130 -17.80 8.88 -0.60
C ASP A 130 -17.34 7.48 -0.14
N PRO A 131 -16.35 6.84 -0.79
CA PRO A 131 -15.81 5.56 -0.31
C PRO A 131 -15.16 5.62 1.08
N SER A 132 -14.66 6.78 1.50
CA SER A 132 -14.07 6.93 2.83
C SER A 132 -15.10 6.94 3.97
N GLY A 133 -16.39 6.95 3.63
CA GLY A 133 -17.49 6.85 4.59
C GLY A 133 -17.81 8.12 5.37
N ASN A 134 -17.05 9.18 5.23
CA ASN A 134 -17.23 10.43 5.99
C ASN A 134 -17.27 11.71 5.14
N GLY A 135 -17.28 11.56 3.82
CA GLY A 135 -17.33 12.69 2.90
C GLY A 135 -16.04 13.52 2.80
N LEU A 136 -14.94 13.09 3.39
CA LEU A 136 -13.69 13.84 3.53
C LEU A 136 -12.47 13.17 2.87
N GLY A 137 -12.67 12.40 1.81
CA GLY A 137 -11.58 11.81 1.04
C GLY A 137 -10.90 12.83 0.12
N TRP A 138 -9.60 12.74 -0.06
CA TRP A 138 -8.81 13.75 -0.75
C TRP A 138 -7.90 13.24 -1.87
N ASN A 139 -7.71 11.93 -2.04
CA ASN A 139 -6.75 11.33 -2.99
C ASN A 139 -5.34 11.94 -2.93
N ASN A 140 -4.89 12.34 -1.73
CA ASN A 140 -3.60 13.01 -1.58
C ASN A 140 -2.42 12.05 -1.60
N TYR A 141 -2.64 10.80 -1.20
CA TYR A 141 -1.64 9.74 -1.20
C TYR A 141 -2.00 8.71 -2.25
N ILE A 142 -1.37 8.82 -3.39
CA ILE A 142 -1.50 7.89 -4.51
C ILE A 142 -0.29 6.98 -4.59
N ILE A 143 -0.46 5.83 -5.20
CA ILE A 143 0.63 4.87 -5.40
C ILE A 143 1.45 5.28 -6.61
N ASN A 144 2.78 5.24 -6.47
CA ASN A 144 3.67 5.40 -7.60
C ASN A 144 3.40 4.28 -8.64
N PRO A 145 3.10 4.61 -9.90
CA PRO A 145 2.83 3.60 -10.92
C PRO A 145 3.97 2.57 -11.08
N GLN A 146 5.23 3.00 -11.02
CA GLN A 146 6.37 2.08 -11.12
C GLN A 146 6.39 1.07 -9.98
N PHE A 147 5.97 1.47 -8.76
CA PHE A 147 5.84 0.54 -7.64
C PHE A 147 4.70 -0.46 -7.89
N ALA A 148 3.52 0.00 -8.33
CA ALA A 148 2.41 -0.89 -8.64
C ALA A 148 2.78 -1.88 -9.77
N GLU A 149 3.49 -1.42 -10.77
CA GLU A 149 3.94 -2.22 -11.91
C GLU A 149 5.09 -3.18 -11.57
N SER A 150 5.84 -2.93 -10.48
CA SER A 150 6.92 -3.81 -10.02
C SER A 150 6.44 -5.15 -9.43
N TYR A 151 5.15 -5.27 -9.10
CA TYR A 151 4.61 -6.58 -8.73
C TYR A 151 4.78 -7.57 -9.88
N GLU A 152 5.22 -8.78 -9.55
CA GLU A 152 5.45 -9.87 -10.51
C GLU A 152 4.13 -10.49 -10.98
N ASN A 153 4.21 -11.34 -11.99
CA ASN A 153 3.16 -12.27 -12.31
C ASN A 153 3.04 -13.34 -11.22
N ARG A 154 1.94 -14.09 -11.20
CA ARG A 154 1.66 -15.10 -10.16
C ARG A 154 2.71 -16.23 -10.12
N ASP A 155 3.38 -16.49 -11.22
CA ASP A 155 4.46 -17.47 -11.34
C ASP A 155 5.84 -16.94 -10.93
N GLY A 156 5.94 -15.68 -10.51
CA GLY A 156 7.19 -15.02 -10.15
C GLY A 156 7.96 -14.42 -11.34
N SER A 157 7.46 -14.52 -12.55
CA SER A 157 8.05 -13.84 -13.69
C SER A 157 7.79 -12.33 -13.65
N LYS A 158 8.69 -11.55 -14.25
CA LYS A 158 8.49 -10.10 -14.34
C LYS A 158 7.31 -9.78 -15.25
N PHE A 159 6.48 -8.85 -14.79
CA PHE A 159 5.41 -8.31 -15.62
C PHE A 159 5.98 -7.43 -16.73
N ASN A 160 5.40 -7.54 -17.92
CA ASN A 160 5.73 -6.71 -19.07
C ASN A 160 4.44 -6.25 -19.77
N TRP A 161 4.26 -4.96 -19.90
CA TRP A 161 3.12 -4.38 -20.60
C TRP A 161 3.01 -4.81 -22.06
N ASP A 162 4.14 -5.05 -22.75
CA ASP A 162 4.13 -5.45 -24.14
C ASP A 162 3.53 -6.83 -24.38
N ASP A 163 3.47 -7.68 -23.36
CA ASP A 163 2.77 -8.97 -23.42
C ASP A 163 1.25 -8.82 -23.49
N ILE A 164 0.72 -7.70 -23.02
CA ILE A 164 -0.71 -7.38 -23.00
C ILE A 164 -1.08 -6.41 -24.12
N ILE A 165 -0.25 -5.38 -24.32
CA ILE A 165 -0.45 -4.31 -25.30
C ILE A 165 0.86 -4.13 -26.07
N PRO A 166 1.04 -4.78 -27.23
CA PRO A 166 2.28 -4.68 -27.99
C PRO A 166 2.69 -3.24 -28.30
N GLY A 167 3.94 -2.90 -28.00
CA GLY A 167 4.50 -1.56 -28.19
C GLY A 167 4.16 -0.54 -27.09
N TYR A 168 3.55 -0.99 -25.99
CA TYR A 168 3.18 -0.09 -24.89
C TYR A 168 4.38 0.58 -24.24
N ASN A 169 5.48 -0.15 -24.04
CA ASN A 169 6.66 0.38 -23.34
C ASN A 169 7.35 1.50 -24.14
N ASP A 170 7.32 1.42 -25.47
CA ASP A 170 7.89 2.43 -26.36
C ASP A 170 6.96 3.64 -26.57
N MET A 171 5.74 3.57 -26.03
CA MET A 171 4.73 4.60 -26.20
C MET A 171 4.91 5.72 -25.18
N GLY A 172 4.79 6.96 -25.61
CA GLY A 172 4.77 8.12 -24.72
C GLY A 172 3.61 8.05 -23.70
N ILE A 173 3.81 8.57 -22.50
CA ILE A 173 2.85 8.49 -21.39
C ILE A 173 1.46 9.01 -21.81
N ASP A 174 1.40 10.12 -22.53
CA ASP A 174 0.13 10.72 -22.99
C ASP A 174 -0.66 9.78 -23.90
N LYS A 175 0.04 9.00 -24.71
CA LYS A 175 -0.58 8.05 -25.64
C LYS A 175 -1.10 6.80 -24.95
N ARG A 176 -0.52 6.42 -23.81
CA ARG A 176 -0.93 5.24 -23.03
C ARG A 176 -2.33 5.38 -22.44
N MET A 177 -2.77 6.60 -22.20
CA MET A 177 -4.07 6.93 -21.60
C MET A 177 -5.24 6.24 -22.30
N VAL A 178 -5.19 6.11 -23.63
CA VAL A 178 -6.26 5.50 -24.43
C VAL A 178 -6.65 4.10 -23.97
N TYR A 179 -5.68 3.32 -23.49
CA TYR A 179 -5.89 1.94 -23.05
C TYR A 179 -6.62 1.84 -21.70
N PHE A 180 -6.60 2.89 -20.90
CA PHE A 180 -7.26 2.93 -19.60
C PHE A 180 -8.69 3.47 -19.65
N LEU A 181 -9.11 3.99 -20.81
CA LEU A 181 -10.46 4.51 -20.96
C LEU A 181 -11.50 3.38 -20.83
N ARG A 182 -12.60 3.65 -20.12
CA ARG A 182 -13.71 2.69 -20.05
C ARG A 182 -14.38 2.48 -21.41
N ASN A 183 -15.17 1.44 -21.53
CA ASN A 183 -15.99 1.21 -22.72
C ASN A 183 -17.00 2.34 -22.90
N ASN A 184 -17.38 2.59 -24.14
CA ASN A 184 -18.47 3.51 -24.53
C ASN A 184 -18.35 4.90 -23.88
N ILE A 185 -17.17 5.53 -23.96
CA ILE A 185 -16.99 6.92 -23.53
C ILE A 185 -17.90 7.85 -24.37
N THR A 186 -18.37 8.92 -23.75
CA THR A 186 -19.19 9.94 -24.44
C THR A 186 -18.35 10.73 -25.43
N GLU A 187 -19.01 11.43 -26.35
CA GLU A 187 -18.32 12.28 -27.32
C GLU A 187 -17.55 13.44 -26.65
N THR A 188 -18.04 13.96 -25.54
CA THR A 188 -17.32 14.95 -24.74
C THR A 188 -16.05 14.37 -24.13
N GLU A 189 -16.12 13.18 -23.54
CA GLU A 189 -14.95 12.49 -22.99
C GLU A 189 -13.94 12.13 -24.07
N ARG A 190 -14.41 11.73 -25.24
CA ARG A 190 -13.57 11.49 -26.42
C ARG A 190 -12.80 12.73 -26.83
N LYS A 191 -13.47 13.89 -26.94
CA LYS A 191 -12.82 15.17 -27.26
C LYS A 191 -11.78 15.54 -26.20
N ASN A 192 -12.10 15.36 -24.93
CA ASN A 192 -11.18 15.61 -23.82
C ASN A 192 -9.96 14.69 -23.88
N ALA A 193 -10.15 13.41 -24.19
CA ALA A 193 -9.04 12.45 -24.33
C ALA A 193 -8.11 12.84 -25.51
N VAL A 194 -8.67 13.23 -26.66
CA VAL A 194 -7.88 13.74 -27.80
C VAL A 194 -7.10 14.99 -27.41
N ALA A 195 -7.74 15.95 -26.74
CA ALA A 195 -7.08 17.17 -26.27
C ALA A 195 -5.93 16.88 -25.28
N ALA A 196 -6.03 15.79 -24.53
CA ALA A 196 -4.99 15.32 -23.61
C ALA A 196 -3.89 14.46 -24.28
N GLY A 197 -3.95 14.23 -25.59
CA GLY A 197 -2.93 13.51 -26.38
C GLY A 197 -3.24 12.04 -26.65
N ALA A 198 -4.42 11.53 -26.31
CA ALA A 198 -4.78 10.14 -26.56
C ALA A 198 -4.89 9.83 -28.07
N ASP A 199 -4.25 8.76 -28.52
CA ASP A 199 -4.43 8.23 -29.87
C ASP A 199 -5.70 7.37 -29.95
N MET A 200 -6.81 7.98 -30.32
CA MET A 200 -8.11 7.32 -30.39
C MET A 200 -8.22 6.25 -31.49
N SER A 201 -7.23 6.09 -32.37
CA SER A 201 -7.17 4.96 -33.30
C SER A 201 -6.95 3.63 -32.56
N LYS A 202 -6.43 3.67 -31.36
CA LYS A 202 -6.18 2.52 -30.47
C LYS A 202 -7.33 2.21 -29.52
N TYR A 203 -8.35 3.07 -29.47
CA TYR A 203 -9.50 2.90 -28.61
C TYR A 203 -10.45 1.83 -29.15
N ASP A 204 -10.77 0.85 -28.29
CA ASP A 204 -11.82 -0.13 -28.55
C ASP A 204 -13.04 0.21 -27.68
N ALA A 205 -14.13 0.64 -28.30
CA ALA A 205 -15.31 1.10 -27.60
C ALA A 205 -16.00 0.01 -26.77
N SER A 206 -15.84 -1.26 -27.11
CA SER A 206 -16.51 -2.40 -26.47
C SER A 206 -15.56 -3.32 -25.69
N GLY A 207 -14.28 -3.32 -26.01
CA GLY A 207 -13.30 -4.25 -25.44
C GLY A 207 -12.18 -3.58 -24.64
N ASN A 208 -12.20 -2.26 -24.50
CA ASN A 208 -11.09 -1.55 -23.85
C ASN A 208 -10.93 -1.93 -22.38
N GLU A 209 -12.03 -2.06 -21.64
CA GLU A 209 -12.02 -2.47 -20.23
C GLU A 209 -11.47 -3.90 -20.08
N GLU A 210 -11.91 -4.83 -20.92
CA GLU A 210 -11.44 -6.22 -20.85
C GLU A 210 -9.96 -6.35 -21.21
N ARG A 211 -9.49 -5.54 -22.15
CA ARG A 211 -8.08 -5.49 -22.52
C ARG A 211 -7.20 -5.06 -21.35
N ILE A 212 -7.59 -3.99 -20.62
CA ILE A 212 -6.78 -3.50 -19.51
C ILE A 212 -6.89 -4.38 -18.26
N LYS A 213 -8.03 -5.00 -18.01
CA LYS A 213 -8.20 -5.97 -16.91
C LYS A 213 -7.20 -7.12 -17.01
N LYS A 214 -6.94 -7.63 -18.20
CA LYS A 214 -5.97 -8.71 -18.43
C LYS A 214 -4.58 -8.40 -17.86
N ALA A 215 -4.17 -7.13 -17.80
CA ALA A 215 -2.91 -6.74 -17.21
C ALA A 215 -2.82 -6.99 -15.69
N TYR A 216 -3.96 -7.23 -15.05
CA TYR A 216 -4.07 -7.38 -13.59
C TYR A 216 -4.56 -8.76 -13.14
N GLU A 217 -5.02 -9.62 -14.06
CA GLU A 217 -5.61 -10.92 -13.73
C GLU A 217 -4.60 -11.93 -13.20
N ASN A 218 -3.38 -11.94 -13.73
CA ASN A 218 -2.35 -12.93 -13.40
C ASN A 218 -1.16 -12.29 -12.67
N ARG A 219 -1.44 -11.40 -11.72
CA ARG A 219 -0.40 -10.73 -10.91
C ARG A 219 -0.25 -11.39 -9.54
N ASP A 220 0.84 -11.08 -8.86
CA ASP A 220 1.03 -11.43 -7.46
C ASP A 220 -0.24 -11.07 -6.65
N PRO A 221 -0.83 -12.02 -5.91
CA PRO A 221 -2.07 -11.77 -5.15
C PRO A 221 -1.99 -10.57 -4.20
N ARG A 222 -0.80 -10.26 -3.67
CA ARG A 222 -0.57 -9.12 -2.79
C ARG A 222 -0.82 -7.78 -3.49
N MET A 223 -0.70 -7.73 -4.82
CA MET A 223 -1.03 -6.51 -5.57
C MET A 223 -2.50 -6.14 -5.38
N ALA A 224 -3.42 -7.06 -5.63
CA ALA A 224 -4.86 -6.82 -5.47
C ALA A 224 -5.25 -6.47 -4.02
N MET A 225 -4.50 -6.99 -3.03
CA MET A 225 -4.71 -6.71 -1.61
C MET A 225 -4.15 -5.35 -1.16
N SER A 226 -3.23 -4.77 -1.93
CA SER A 226 -2.55 -3.51 -1.58
C SER A 226 -2.97 -2.33 -2.44
N VAL A 227 -3.40 -2.59 -3.67
CA VAL A 227 -3.61 -1.60 -4.74
C VAL A 227 -5.02 -1.75 -5.31
N ILE A 228 -5.72 -0.64 -5.45
CA ILE A 228 -6.92 -0.57 -6.27
C ILE A 228 -6.45 -0.27 -7.69
N THR A 229 -6.54 -1.27 -8.55
CA THR A 229 -6.13 -1.20 -9.96
C THR A 229 -7.31 -0.75 -10.84
N PRO A 230 -7.06 -0.36 -12.10
CA PRO A 230 -8.15 -0.12 -13.05
C PRO A 230 -9.17 -1.26 -13.08
N TYR A 231 -10.44 -0.87 -13.01
CA TYR A 231 -11.60 -1.79 -13.00
C TYR A 231 -11.71 -2.73 -11.80
N ALA A 232 -10.83 -2.61 -10.81
CA ALA A 232 -11.01 -3.28 -9.53
C ALA A 232 -12.17 -2.65 -8.75
N SER A 233 -12.91 -3.48 -8.03
CA SER A 233 -13.91 -3.01 -7.08
C SER A 233 -13.30 -2.68 -5.72
N PHE A 234 -13.99 -1.84 -4.97
CA PHE A 234 -13.68 -1.45 -3.60
C PHE A 234 -14.99 -1.32 -2.81
N LEU A 235 -15.06 -2.00 -1.67
CA LEU A 235 -16.18 -1.89 -0.75
C LEU A 235 -15.91 -0.74 0.22
N GLY A 236 -16.68 0.33 0.11
CA GLY A 236 -16.56 1.51 0.96
C GLY A 236 -17.91 2.00 1.43
N GLY A 237 -17.98 3.25 1.87
CA GLY A 237 -19.21 3.88 2.32
C GLY A 237 -19.29 4.02 3.83
N VAL A 238 -20.48 4.30 4.35
CA VAL A 238 -20.74 4.49 5.77
C VAL A 238 -20.98 3.15 6.45
N GLU A 239 -20.50 3.00 7.68
CA GLU A 239 -20.79 1.83 8.51
C GLU A 239 -22.30 1.53 8.53
N GLY A 240 -22.66 0.27 8.29
CA GLY A 240 -24.05 -0.18 8.17
C GLY A 240 -24.70 0.00 6.79
N THR A 241 -24.07 0.75 5.89
CA THR A 241 -24.53 0.93 4.51
C THR A 241 -23.37 0.85 3.50
N PRO A 242 -22.69 -0.32 3.43
CA PRO A 242 -21.57 -0.48 2.52
C PRO A 242 -22.04 -0.38 1.07
N LYS A 243 -21.19 0.20 0.22
CA LYS A 243 -21.43 0.34 -1.21
C LYS A 243 -20.21 -0.09 -2.00
N GLU A 244 -20.43 -0.81 -3.07
CA GLU A 244 -19.37 -1.19 -3.98
C GLU A 244 -19.09 -0.06 -4.98
N TYR A 245 -17.83 0.27 -5.15
CA TYR A 245 -17.30 1.21 -6.13
C TYR A 245 -16.36 0.51 -7.08
N VAL A 246 -16.31 0.96 -8.33
CA VAL A 246 -15.38 0.43 -9.33
C VAL A 246 -14.49 1.55 -9.85
N MET A 247 -13.19 1.29 -9.93
CA MET A 247 -12.22 2.26 -10.43
C MET A 247 -12.24 2.30 -11.96
N ARG A 248 -13.12 3.12 -12.53
CA ARG A 248 -13.24 3.34 -13.98
C ARG A 248 -12.64 4.67 -14.39
N TYR A 249 -12.16 4.75 -15.60
CA TYR A 249 -11.57 5.96 -16.14
C TYR A 249 -12.11 6.31 -17.55
N PRO A 250 -12.47 7.56 -17.80
CA PRO A 250 -12.76 8.59 -16.79
C PRO A 250 -13.97 8.17 -15.93
N PHE A 251 -14.00 8.61 -14.67
CA PHE A 251 -15.12 8.30 -13.81
C PHE A 251 -16.39 9.05 -14.28
N ARG A 252 -17.54 8.44 -14.00
CA ARG A 252 -18.84 9.09 -14.04
C ARG A 252 -19.30 9.42 -12.63
N SER A 253 -20.50 9.94 -12.44
CA SER A 253 -21.00 10.23 -11.10
C SER A 253 -20.92 8.97 -10.23
N TYR A 254 -20.05 8.98 -9.19
CA TYR A 254 -19.87 7.85 -8.28
C TYR A 254 -21.13 7.55 -7.47
N THR A 255 -22.02 8.53 -7.27
CA THR A 255 -23.32 8.34 -6.63
C THR A 255 -24.31 7.59 -7.51
N THR A 256 -24.28 7.82 -8.83
CA THR A 256 -25.21 7.23 -9.80
C THR A 256 -24.68 5.90 -10.35
N TYR A 257 -23.39 5.85 -10.70
CA TYR A 257 -22.81 4.71 -11.43
C TYR A 257 -21.91 3.82 -10.55
N GLY A 258 -21.63 4.23 -9.32
CA GLY A 258 -20.70 3.51 -8.45
C GLY A 258 -19.25 3.60 -8.92
N ASP A 259 -18.89 4.60 -9.74
CA ASP A 259 -17.50 4.77 -10.14
C ASP A 259 -16.70 5.41 -8.99
N LEU A 260 -15.54 4.86 -8.69
CA LEU A 260 -14.61 5.43 -7.72
C LEU A 260 -14.04 6.73 -8.30
N LYS A 261 -14.37 7.86 -7.69
CA LYS A 261 -13.92 9.17 -8.15
C LYS A 261 -12.43 9.32 -7.93
N THR A 262 -11.65 9.37 -8.99
CA THR A 262 -10.19 9.58 -8.88
C THR A 262 -9.83 11.05 -8.83
N ASP A 263 -10.30 11.84 -9.79
CA ASP A 263 -10.13 13.29 -9.91
C ASP A 263 -10.98 13.78 -11.05
N THR A 264 -11.18 15.10 -11.15
CA THR A 264 -11.80 15.75 -12.31
C THR A 264 -10.83 15.89 -13.49
N SER A 265 -9.52 15.71 -13.26
CA SER A 265 -8.51 15.71 -14.32
C SER A 265 -8.49 14.38 -15.07
N LEU A 266 -7.95 14.39 -16.29
CA LEU A 266 -7.72 13.17 -17.09
C LEU A 266 -6.52 12.35 -16.61
N LYS A 267 -6.07 12.52 -15.37
CA LYS A 267 -4.96 11.78 -14.80
C LYS A 267 -5.45 10.46 -14.25
N PHE A 268 -4.75 9.41 -14.60
CA PHE A 268 -4.95 8.09 -14.06
C PHE A 268 -3.93 7.81 -12.96
N TYR A 269 -4.37 7.20 -11.86
CA TYR A 269 -3.48 6.71 -10.80
C TYR A 269 -4.00 5.43 -10.18
N TYR A 270 -3.07 4.70 -9.54
CA TYR A 270 -3.39 3.62 -8.63
C TYR A 270 -3.75 4.19 -7.26
N LEU A 271 -4.77 3.63 -6.63
CA LEU A 271 -5.17 4.01 -5.28
C LEU A 271 -4.74 2.95 -4.26
N ASN A 272 -4.54 3.40 -3.02
CA ASN A 272 -4.22 2.50 -1.93
C ASN A 272 -5.46 1.72 -1.51
N ARG A 273 -5.30 0.40 -1.36
CA ARG A 273 -6.26 -0.48 -0.70
C ARG A 273 -5.81 -0.82 0.72
N LYS A 274 -4.50 -0.95 0.92
CA LYS A 274 -3.89 -1.26 2.21
C LYS A 274 -4.07 -0.09 3.19
N PHE A 275 -4.42 -0.39 4.44
CA PHE A 275 -4.70 0.57 5.51
C PHE A 275 -5.95 1.46 5.29
N VAL A 276 -6.77 1.18 4.31
CA VAL A 276 -8.06 1.83 4.15
C VAL A 276 -9.19 0.88 4.57
N GLY A 277 -10.26 1.44 5.10
CA GLY A 277 -11.39 0.63 5.57
C GLY A 277 -12.12 -0.03 4.38
N GLU A 278 -12.06 -1.33 4.28
CA GLU A 278 -12.81 -2.16 3.34
C GLU A 278 -13.37 -3.38 4.08
#